data_c9f4d4b0a2b2868e07acdd76ab8d3efa
#
_entry.id   c9f4d4b0a2b2868e07acdd76ab8d3efa
#
_cell.length_a   1.000
_cell.length_b   1.000
_cell.length_c   1.000
_cell.angle_alpha   90.00
_cell.angle_beta   90.00
_cell.angle_gamma   90.00
#
_symmetry.space_group_name_H-M   'P 1'
#
loop_
_entity.id
_entity.type
_entity.pdbx_description
1 polymer ?
#
loop_
_entity_poly.entity_id
_entity_poly.type
_entity_poly.pdbx_seq_one_letter_code
_entity_poly.pdbx_strand_id
1 'polypeptide(L)'
;KDHLSLFKEDMAGLVQVSYGDSQEILMKSKISIITSGTATLESILSFTPCIALYRTNWLSYLIIKPLLKIDSFSLPNLIKGQKILPELLQAEVTVNNIVNSVETVEEKDFVLYLKEFNQIKENLRAGGAEKASKEILQILN
;
A
#
# COMPACT_ATOMS: atom_id res chain seq x y z
N LYS A 1 3.21 -21.05 -9.55
CA LYS A 1 4.04 -21.95 -8.69
C LYS A 1 5.53 -21.94 -9.09
N ASP A 2 5.87 -21.68 -10.35
CA ASP A 2 7.25 -21.82 -10.85
C ASP A 2 8.16 -20.63 -10.57
N HIS A 3 7.62 -19.42 -10.34
CA HIS A 3 8.43 -18.24 -10.02
C HIS A 3 9.04 -18.28 -8.60
N LEU A 4 8.48 -19.04 -7.69
CA LEU A 4 9.00 -19.19 -6.32
C LEU A 4 10.21 -20.15 -6.25
N SER A 5 10.35 -21.05 -7.24
CA SER A 5 11.51 -21.93 -7.32
C SER A 5 12.82 -21.19 -7.64
N LEU A 6 12.72 -20.06 -8.35
CA LEU A 6 13.87 -19.21 -8.68
C LEU A 6 14.48 -18.51 -7.45
N PHE A 7 13.70 -18.33 -6.37
CA PHE A 7 14.18 -17.69 -5.14
C PHE A 7 14.76 -18.67 -4.10
N LYS A 8 14.62 -19.98 -4.34
CA LYS A 8 14.96 -20.98 -3.31
C LYS A 8 16.45 -21.29 -3.19
N GLU A 9 17.25 -21.08 -4.22
CA GLU A 9 18.65 -21.51 -4.21
C GLU A 9 19.63 -20.46 -3.67
N ASP A 10 19.43 -19.17 -3.98
CA ASP A 10 20.39 -18.11 -3.60
C ASP A 10 20.11 -17.42 -2.26
N MET A 11 18.93 -17.61 -1.68
CA MET A 11 18.50 -16.88 -0.48
C MET A 11 18.08 -17.80 0.69
N ALA A 12 18.55 -19.04 0.72
CA ALA A 12 18.24 -20.00 1.76
C ALA A 12 18.61 -19.46 3.15
N GLY A 13 17.60 -19.18 3.97
CA GLY A 13 17.74 -18.64 5.32
C GLY A 13 17.48 -17.13 5.47
N LEU A 14 17.46 -16.35 4.38
CA LEU A 14 17.16 -14.92 4.41
C LEU A 14 15.71 -14.62 4.06
N VAL A 15 15.04 -15.51 3.34
CA VAL A 15 13.66 -15.32 2.87
C VAL A 15 12.79 -16.46 3.36
N GLN A 16 11.70 -16.10 4.03
CA GLN A 16 10.63 -17.03 4.39
C GLN A 16 9.42 -16.78 3.49
N VAL A 17 8.93 -17.84 2.83
CA VAL A 17 7.69 -17.78 2.05
C VAL A 17 6.54 -18.27 2.92
N SER A 18 5.50 -17.45 3.06
CA SER A 18 4.29 -17.77 3.80
C SER A 18 3.05 -17.62 2.90
N TYR A 19 2.04 -18.44 3.15
CA TYR A 19 0.76 -18.40 2.45
C TYR A 19 -0.36 -18.28 3.49
N GLY A 20 -1.32 -17.42 3.22
CA GLY A 20 -2.44 -17.19 4.12
C GLY A 20 -2.25 -15.89 4.92
N ASP A 21 -2.28 -15.90 6.18
CA ASP A 21 -2.36 -14.82 7.14
C ASP A 21 -1.51 -13.55 6.88
N SER A 22 -1.83 -12.82 5.79
CA SER A 22 -1.18 -11.55 5.44
C SER A 22 -1.23 -10.54 6.58
N GLN A 23 -2.35 -10.50 7.30
CA GLN A 23 -2.53 -9.58 8.42
C GLN A 23 -1.56 -9.88 9.58
N GLU A 24 -1.34 -11.15 9.91
CA GLU A 24 -0.39 -11.53 10.97
C GLU A 24 1.05 -11.18 10.57
N ILE A 25 1.40 -11.39 9.30
CA ILE A 25 2.72 -11.03 8.76
C ILE A 25 2.91 -9.52 8.83
N LEU A 26 1.91 -8.74 8.40
CA LEU A 26 1.97 -7.29 8.46
C LEU A 26 2.16 -6.79 9.89
N MET A 27 1.38 -7.27 10.85
CA MET A 27 1.51 -6.86 12.26
C MET A 27 2.89 -7.15 12.88
N LYS A 28 3.61 -8.15 12.35
CA LYS A 28 4.98 -8.50 12.80
C LYS A 28 6.07 -7.79 12.01
N SER A 29 5.73 -7.13 10.90
CA SER A 29 6.68 -6.48 10.01
C SER A 29 6.96 -5.05 10.46
N LYS A 30 8.21 -4.61 10.39
CA LYS A 30 8.58 -3.21 10.56
C LYS A 30 8.10 -2.33 9.39
N ILE A 31 8.28 -2.84 8.18
CA ILE A 31 7.96 -2.18 6.91
C ILE A 31 7.45 -3.24 5.95
N SER A 32 6.53 -2.89 5.11
CA SER A 32 6.06 -3.74 4.02
C SER A 32 6.29 -3.10 2.65
N ILE A 33 6.58 -3.92 1.65
CA ILE A 33 6.70 -3.50 0.26
C ILE A 33 5.55 -4.15 -0.48
N ILE A 34 4.63 -3.32 -1.00
CA ILE A 34 3.33 -3.79 -1.48
C ILE A 34 3.06 -3.28 -2.88
N THR A 35 2.65 -4.16 -3.77
CA THR A 35 2.06 -3.73 -5.04
C THR A 35 0.73 -3.03 -4.76
N SER A 36 0.53 -1.85 -5.33
CA SER A 36 -0.64 -0.99 -5.08
C SER A 36 -1.97 -1.74 -5.18
N GLY A 37 -2.90 -1.38 -4.32
CA GLY A 37 -4.23 -1.95 -4.21
C GLY A 37 -4.73 -1.90 -2.77
N THR A 38 -5.75 -2.69 -2.45
CA THR A 38 -6.33 -2.78 -1.09
C THR A 38 -5.33 -3.23 -0.04
N ALA A 39 -4.31 -4.00 -0.41
CA ALA A 39 -3.25 -4.44 0.49
C ALA A 39 -2.47 -3.29 1.15
N THR A 40 -2.40 -2.12 0.51
CA THR A 40 -1.82 -0.92 1.14
C THR A 40 -2.67 -0.40 2.30
N LEU A 41 -4.00 -0.53 2.21
CA LEU A 41 -4.90 -0.24 3.33
C LEU A 41 -4.78 -1.28 4.44
N GLU A 42 -4.67 -2.57 4.10
CA GLU A 42 -4.47 -3.64 5.09
C GLU A 42 -3.20 -3.38 5.91
N SER A 43 -2.12 -2.94 5.26
CA SER A 43 -0.88 -2.56 5.93
C SER A 43 -1.09 -1.43 6.94
N ILE A 44 -1.77 -0.35 6.53
CA ILE A 44 -2.07 0.79 7.40
C ILE A 44 -2.97 0.37 8.58
N LEU A 45 -3.99 -0.44 8.33
CA LEU A 45 -4.89 -0.93 9.37
C LEU A 45 -4.19 -1.89 10.35
N SER A 46 -3.10 -2.51 9.92
CA SER A 46 -2.19 -3.31 10.75
C SER A 46 -1.10 -2.47 11.43
N PHE A 47 -1.13 -1.13 11.27
CA PHE A 47 -0.13 -0.18 11.76
C PHE A 47 1.29 -0.42 11.22
N THR A 48 1.40 -1.00 10.03
CA THR A 48 2.67 -1.27 9.38
C THR A 48 2.88 -0.26 8.24
N PRO A 49 3.91 0.60 8.29
CA PRO A 49 4.26 1.46 7.18
C PRO A 49 4.56 0.65 5.93
N CYS A 50 4.15 1.14 4.76
CA CYS A 50 4.41 0.45 3.52
C CYS A 50 5.01 1.36 2.45
N ILE A 51 5.72 0.75 1.52
CA ILE A 51 6.18 1.34 0.28
C ILE A 51 5.28 0.77 -0.82
N ALA A 52 4.51 1.65 -1.47
CA ALA A 52 3.61 1.24 -2.53
C ALA A 52 4.33 1.21 -3.87
N LEU A 53 4.34 0.06 -4.52
CA LEU A 53 4.91 -0.12 -5.85
C LEU A 53 3.80 -0.29 -6.87
N TYR A 54 3.97 0.30 -8.05
CA TYR A 54 3.08 0.05 -9.17
C TYR A 54 3.84 -0.01 -10.49
N ARG A 55 3.77 -1.17 -11.14
CA ARG A 55 4.34 -1.38 -12.46
C ARG A 55 3.34 -2.10 -13.35
N THR A 56 2.99 -1.49 -14.45
CA THR A 56 2.10 -2.07 -15.46
C THR A 56 2.74 -2.00 -16.84
N ASN A 57 2.10 -2.62 -17.83
CA ASN A 57 2.56 -2.51 -19.21
C ASN A 57 2.65 -1.02 -19.60
N TRP A 58 3.76 -0.64 -20.24
CA TRP A 58 4.05 0.76 -20.60
C TRP A 58 3.00 1.37 -21.52
N LEU A 59 2.37 0.58 -22.40
CA LEU A 59 1.29 1.03 -23.28
C LEU A 59 0.06 1.42 -22.46
N SER A 60 -0.35 0.57 -21.52
CA SER A 60 -1.47 0.85 -20.61
C SER A 60 -1.20 2.10 -19.78
N TYR A 61 0.03 2.25 -19.30
CA TYR A 61 0.44 3.43 -18.55
C TYR A 61 0.37 4.71 -19.38
N LEU A 62 0.85 4.67 -20.63
CA LEU A 62 0.84 5.83 -21.53
C LEU A 62 -0.59 6.32 -21.83
N ILE A 63 -1.55 5.40 -21.94
CA ILE A 63 -2.96 5.72 -22.16
C ILE A 63 -3.60 6.30 -20.90
N ILE A 64 -3.27 5.75 -19.73
CA ILE A 64 -3.91 6.13 -18.48
C ILE A 64 -3.29 7.39 -17.87
N LYS A 65 -1.98 7.60 -18.04
CA LYS A 65 -1.24 8.73 -17.45
C LYS A 65 -1.88 10.11 -17.67
N PRO A 66 -2.33 10.50 -18.88
CA PRO A 66 -2.98 11.79 -19.09
C PRO A 66 -4.37 11.89 -18.47
N LEU A 67 -5.02 10.74 -18.19
CA LEU A 67 -6.34 10.66 -17.56
C LEU A 67 -6.24 10.69 -16.02
N LEU A 68 -5.09 10.28 -15.47
CA LEU A 68 -4.81 10.31 -14.04
C LEU A 68 -4.37 11.72 -13.62
N LYS A 69 -5.34 12.58 -13.28
CA LYS A 69 -5.09 13.87 -12.61
C LYS A 69 -4.89 13.70 -11.10
N ILE A 70 -4.21 12.62 -10.69
CA ILE A 70 -4.00 12.29 -9.28
C ILE A 70 -2.50 12.27 -8.97
N ASP A 71 -2.12 12.92 -7.89
CA ASP A 71 -0.73 13.00 -7.42
C ASP A 71 -0.27 11.74 -6.67
N SER A 72 -1.20 10.83 -6.37
CA SER A 72 -0.98 9.59 -5.63
C SER A 72 -1.81 8.46 -6.20
N PHE A 73 -1.34 7.22 -6.03
CA PHE A 73 -2.05 6.03 -6.52
C PHE A 73 -2.35 5.00 -5.41
N SER A 74 -1.72 5.10 -4.25
CA SER A 74 -2.06 4.24 -3.12
C SER A 74 -3.30 4.75 -2.39
N LEU A 75 -4.15 3.84 -1.96
CA LEU A 75 -5.39 4.21 -1.26
C LEU A 75 -5.15 5.03 0.02
N PRO A 76 -4.14 4.75 0.86
CA PRO A 76 -3.86 5.59 2.02
C PRO A 76 -3.57 7.05 1.67
N ASN A 77 -2.72 7.30 0.67
CA ASN A 77 -2.38 8.66 0.24
C ASN A 77 -3.58 9.37 -0.38
N LEU A 78 -4.41 8.64 -1.16
CA LEU A 78 -5.64 9.18 -1.74
C LEU A 78 -6.67 9.56 -0.66
N ILE A 79 -6.91 8.68 0.31
CA ILE A 79 -7.85 8.94 1.41
C ILE A 79 -7.38 10.13 2.26
N LYS A 80 -6.08 10.25 2.45
CA LYS A 80 -5.50 11.33 3.23
C LYS A 80 -5.42 12.65 2.46
N GLY A 81 -5.42 12.62 1.13
CA GLY A 81 -5.20 13.79 0.26
C GLY A 81 -3.77 14.33 0.31
N GLN A 82 -2.83 13.54 0.81
CA GLN A 82 -1.41 13.88 0.90
C GLN A 82 -0.54 12.61 0.90
N LYS A 83 0.74 12.76 0.51
CA LYS A 83 1.70 11.65 0.50
C LYS A 83 2.21 11.36 1.92
N ILE A 84 1.62 10.37 2.57
CA ILE A 84 2.07 9.87 3.89
C ILE A 84 3.02 8.69 3.75
N LEU A 85 2.93 7.95 2.63
CA LEU A 85 3.72 6.78 2.30
C LEU A 85 4.48 6.99 0.99
N PRO A 86 5.70 6.43 0.85
CA PRO A 86 6.41 6.39 -0.42
C PRO A 86 5.65 5.62 -1.50
N GLU A 87 5.66 6.15 -2.69
CA GLU A 87 5.07 5.56 -3.89
C GLU A 87 6.11 5.54 -5.01
N LEU A 88 6.34 4.38 -5.60
CA LEU A 88 7.23 4.20 -6.73
C LEU A 88 6.44 3.69 -7.94
N LEU A 89 6.48 4.43 -9.03
CA LEU A 89 5.68 4.20 -10.22
C LEU A 89 6.55 3.86 -11.42
N GLN A 90 6.24 2.78 -12.12
CA GLN A 90 6.86 2.39 -13.40
C GLN A 90 8.39 2.34 -13.36
N ALA A 91 9.08 3.30 -13.99
CA ALA A 91 10.54 3.38 -14.06
C ALA A 91 11.20 3.70 -12.71
N GLU A 92 10.44 4.23 -11.74
CA GLU A 92 10.91 4.49 -10.38
C GLU A 92 11.05 3.20 -9.56
N VAL A 93 10.43 2.09 -9.99
CA VAL A 93 10.53 0.80 -9.30
C VAL A 93 11.91 0.18 -9.62
N THR A 94 12.91 0.64 -8.90
CA THR A 94 14.30 0.16 -8.94
C THR A 94 14.76 -0.24 -7.54
N VAL A 95 15.76 -1.12 -7.47
CA VAL A 95 16.33 -1.55 -6.17
C VAL A 95 16.80 -0.35 -5.36
N ASN A 96 17.52 0.58 -5.97
CA ASN A 96 18.03 1.76 -5.27
C ASN A 96 16.91 2.63 -4.69
N ASN A 97 15.86 2.89 -5.47
CA ASN A 97 14.73 3.69 -4.99
C ASN A 97 13.94 2.97 -3.90
N ILE A 98 13.82 1.64 -3.95
CA ILE A 98 13.19 0.87 -2.89
C ILE A 98 14.02 0.98 -1.61
N VAL A 99 15.34 0.80 -1.68
CA VAL A 99 16.24 0.94 -0.51
C VAL A 99 16.14 2.34 0.09
N ASN A 100 16.24 3.39 -0.72
CA ASN A 100 16.10 4.77 -0.26
C ASN A 100 14.73 5.03 0.39
N SER A 101 13.67 4.40 -0.13
CA SER A 101 12.33 4.51 0.46
C SER A 101 12.24 3.79 1.81
N VAL A 102 12.91 2.65 1.97
CA VAL A 102 13.02 1.95 3.26
C VAL A 102 13.69 2.85 4.28
N GLU A 103 14.86 3.42 3.95
CA GLU A 103 15.60 4.33 4.82
C GLU A 103 14.74 5.54 5.21
N THR A 104 14.05 6.17 4.24
CA THR A 104 13.12 7.29 4.51
C THR A 104 12.00 6.90 5.48
N VAL A 105 11.46 5.69 5.37
CA VAL A 105 10.41 5.20 6.27
C VAL A 105 10.98 4.92 7.66
N GLU A 106 12.18 4.37 7.77
CA GLU A 106 12.84 4.08 9.05
C GLU A 106 13.25 5.35 9.81
N GLU A 107 13.68 6.40 9.11
CA GLU A 107 14.06 7.68 9.70
C GLU A 107 12.86 8.48 10.23
N LYS A 108 11.67 8.23 9.69
CA LYS A 108 10.46 8.94 10.12
C LYS A 108 9.97 8.42 11.46
N ASP A 109 9.64 9.34 12.35
CA ASP A 109 9.08 9.02 13.66
C ASP A 109 7.82 8.15 13.52
N PHE A 110 7.86 6.96 14.10
CA PHE A 110 6.76 6.00 14.07
C PHE A 110 5.47 6.57 14.70
N VAL A 111 5.59 7.47 15.68
CA VAL A 111 4.44 8.14 16.30
C VAL A 111 3.67 8.98 15.29
N LEU A 112 4.36 9.60 14.32
CA LEU A 112 3.69 10.33 13.23
C LEU A 112 2.91 9.38 12.32
N TYR A 113 3.47 8.22 11.99
CA TYR A 113 2.73 7.19 11.25
C TYR A 113 1.48 6.73 12.00
N LEU A 114 1.60 6.43 13.29
CA LEU A 114 0.45 6.02 14.10
C LEU A 114 -0.68 7.05 14.09
N LYS A 115 -0.34 8.33 14.17
CA LYS A 115 -1.33 9.43 14.09
C LYS A 115 -2.05 9.43 12.74
N GLU A 116 -1.30 9.36 11.64
CA GLU A 116 -1.85 9.36 10.29
C GLU A 116 -2.73 8.12 10.04
N PHE A 117 -2.27 6.95 10.50
CA PHE A 117 -2.99 5.69 10.33
C PHE A 117 -4.29 5.65 11.14
N ASN A 118 -4.27 6.15 12.37
CA ASN A 118 -5.49 6.30 13.17
C ASN A 118 -6.52 7.22 12.50
N GLN A 119 -6.10 8.33 11.92
CA GLN A 119 -7.01 9.22 11.19
C GLN A 119 -7.65 8.53 9.98
N ILE A 120 -6.88 7.75 9.21
CA ILE A 120 -7.43 6.96 8.10
C ILE A 120 -8.45 5.95 8.62
N LYS A 121 -8.12 5.24 9.69
CA LYS A 121 -9.00 4.25 10.33
C LYS A 121 -10.32 4.86 10.80
N GLU A 122 -10.26 6.02 11.42
CA GLU A 122 -11.46 6.77 11.86
C GLU A 122 -12.30 7.23 10.65
N ASN A 123 -11.68 7.77 9.61
CA ASN A 123 -12.37 8.17 8.39
C ASN A 123 -13.10 6.98 7.72
N LEU A 124 -12.46 5.82 7.67
CA LEU A 124 -13.07 4.61 7.12
C LEU A 124 -14.25 4.11 7.98
N ARG A 125 -14.15 4.21 9.30
CA ARG A 125 -15.23 3.82 10.21
C ARG A 125 -16.43 4.76 10.14
N ALA A 126 -16.19 6.08 10.04
CA ALA A 126 -17.22 7.10 10.07
C ALA A 126 -18.09 7.14 8.79
N GLY A 127 -17.67 6.51 7.70
CA GLY A 127 -18.35 6.63 6.41
C GLY A 127 -18.87 5.33 5.79
N GLY A 128 -18.58 4.19 6.41
CA GLY A 128 -18.70 2.88 5.75
C GLY A 128 -20.13 2.42 5.41
N ALA A 129 -20.54 1.29 5.98
CA ALA A 129 -21.76 0.60 5.60
C ALA A 129 -23.04 1.40 5.90
N GLU A 130 -23.08 2.18 6.98
CA GLU A 130 -24.27 2.96 7.34
C GLU A 130 -24.57 4.08 6.35
N LYS A 131 -23.54 4.82 5.93
CA LYS A 131 -23.70 5.88 4.93
C LYS A 131 -24.07 5.29 3.57
N ALA A 132 -23.39 4.22 3.16
CA ALA A 132 -23.71 3.51 1.91
C ALA A 132 -25.15 2.98 1.92
N SER A 133 -25.61 2.39 3.02
CA SER A 133 -26.98 1.90 3.13
C SER A 133 -28.03 3.02 3.05
N LYS A 134 -27.77 4.17 3.66
CA LYS A 134 -28.66 5.35 3.56
C LYS A 134 -28.75 5.88 2.14
N GLU A 135 -27.63 5.99 1.42
CA GLU A 135 -27.61 6.41 0.02
C GLU A 135 -28.36 5.43 -0.88
N ILE A 136 -28.16 4.12 -0.70
CA ILE A 136 -28.87 3.10 -1.46
C ILE A 136 -30.38 3.17 -1.21
N LEU A 137 -30.80 3.33 0.05
CA LEU A 137 -32.24 3.46 0.40
C LEU A 137 -32.87 4.72 -0.20
N GLN A 138 -32.12 5.82 -0.34
CA GLN A 138 -32.61 7.04 -0.98
C GLN A 138 -32.81 6.86 -2.51
N ILE A 139 -32.02 6.01 -3.16
CA ILE A 139 -32.15 5.74 -4.60
C ILE A 139 -33.33 4.79 -4.88
N LEU A 140 -33.67 3.93 -3.92
CA LEU A 140 -34.75 2.94 -4.06
C LEU A 140 -36.15 3.47 -3.72
N ASN A 141 -36.25 4.66 -3.13
CA ASN A 141 -37.50 5.39 -2.87
C ASN A 141 -37.73 6.49 -3.87
#